data_16f7c2ade016e89d3ec661fb6c285fe3
#
_entry.id   16f7c2ade016e89d3ec661fb6c285fe3
#
_cell.length_a   1.000
_cell.length_b   1.000
_cell.length_c   1.000
_cell.angle_alpha   90.00
_cell.angle_beta   90.00
_cell.angle_gamma   90.00
#
_symmetry.space_group_name_H-M   'P 1'
#
loop_
_entity.id
_entity.type
_entity.pdbx_description
1 polymer ?
#
loop_
_entity_poly.entity_id
_entity_poly.type
_entity_poly.pdbx_seq_one_letter_code
_entity_poly.pdbx_strand_id
1 'polypeptide(L)'
;GRRWASFDYEAMVVAGLNANGFNRNSWAGEANNRIFEEDNFTSPGYVGRLNYRGIPGLRLGGSFYYCRNVGSNADKPHTYNFKAPVRIWSVDAQYMNQWVIARANVMQGHLSNSSRLSDKNSKLSNLSPYARTAPIAEKAVSYGGEVGLRLKGFVGNGKMPDLIPFFRYEYYNPQEHVVVDKYCNTPADARLKTNMWVAGINYRPLPYLVVKADYTKRKIGGGAYNSENEFALGLAFTGWFLSDRTVKDIRARRQLKDQQHTISEMNSRLEQMQREIESLRKDK
;
A
#
# COMPACT_ATOMS: atom_id res chain seq x y z
N GLY A 1 3.45 -6.22 -14.49
CA GLY A 1 2.02 -6.38 -14.76
C GLY A 1 1.64 -5.93 -16.16
N ARG A 2 0.54 -6.43 -16.68
CA ARG A 2 -0.01 -6.04 -17.98
C ARG A 2 -1.42 -5.50 -17.82
N ARG A 3 -1.80 -4.56 -18.71
CA ARG A 3 -3.18 -4.12 -18.87
C ARG A 3 -3.81 -4.88 -20.03
N TRP A 4 -5.00 -5.43 -19.79
CA TRP A 4 -5.84 -6.02 -20.80
C TRP A 4 -7.25 -5.42 -20.71
N ALA A 5 -7.64 -4.66 -21.73
CA ALA A 5 -8.86 -3.84 -21.71
C ALA A 5 -8.89 -2.97 -20.43
N SER A 6 -9.87 -3.17 -19.55
CA SER A 6 -10.03 -2.43 -18.30
C SER A 6 -9.39 -3.11 -17.07
N PHE A 7 -8.60 -4.16 -17.29
CA PHE A 7 -7.97 -4.93 -16.24
C PHE A 7 -6.44 -4.75 -16.25
N ASP A 8 -5.87 -4.54 -15.05
CA ASP A 8 -4.43 -4.65 -14.81
C ASP A 8 -4.21 -5.92 -13.98
N TYR A 9 -3.23 -6.74 -14.30
CA TYR A 9 -2.86 -7.88 -13.48
C TYR A 9 -1.37 -7.89 -13.15
N GLU A 10 -1.07 -8.49 -12.03
CA GLU A 10 0.30 -8.66 -11.54
C GLU A 10 0.43 -10.04 -10.90
N ALA A 11 1.52 -10.72 -11.20
CA ALA A 11 1.87 -11.99 -10.57
C ALA A 11 3.36 -11.96 -10.22
N MET A 12 3.69 -12.38 -9.02
CA MET A 12 5.05 -12.40 -8.50
C MET A 12 5.33 -13.66 -7.74
N VAL A 13 6.59 -14.09 -7.77
CA VAL A 13 7.15 -15.07 -6.84
C VAL A 13 8.15 -14.32 -5.97
N VAL A 14 7.99 -14.41 -4.68
CA VAL A 14 8.76 -13.66 -3.68
C VAL A 14 9.32 -14.61 -2.61
N ALA A 15 10.25 -14.14 -1.80
CA ALA A 15 10.63 -14.87 -0.59
C ALA A 15 9.39 -15.08 0.28
N GLY A 16 9.19 -16.32 0.76
CA GLY A 16 8.04 -16.66 1.58
C GLY A 16 8.15 -16.09 2.98
N LEU A 17 7.00 -15.84 3.62
CA LEU A 17 6.97 -15.41 5.01
C LEU A 17 7.68 -16.41 5.92
N ASN A 18 8.34 -15.88 6.95
CA ASN A 18 9.10 -16.64 7.94
C ASN A 18 8.23 -16.95 9.17
N ALA A 19 8.32 -18.17 9.66
CA ALA A 19 7.64 -18.60 10.88
C ALA A 19 7.97 -17.74 12.10
N ASN A 20 9.21 -17.31 12.25
CA ASN A 20 9.68 -16.47 13.36
C ASN A 20 9.07 -15.05 13.35
N GLY A 21 8.62 -14.58 12.18
CA GLY A 21 7.99 -13.27 12.01
C GLY A 21 6.54 -13.22 12.46
N PHE A 22 5.89 -14.36 12.73
CA PHE A 22 4.52 -14.38 13.25
C PHE A 22 4.49 -14.12 14.75
N ASN A 23 3.62 -13.21 15.16
CA ASN A 23 3.46 -12.84 16.57
C ASN A 23 2.01 -12.47 16.91
N ARG A 24 1.75 -12.31 18.22
CA ARG A 24 0.42 -12.03 18.76
C ARG A 24 -0.11 -10.62 18.40
N ASN A 25 0.77 -9.64 18.24
CA ASN A 25 0.38 -8.22 18.15
C ASN A 25 0.05 -7.78 16.72
N SER A 26 0.82 -8.25 15.75
CA SER A 26 0.71 -7.82 14.33
C SER A 26 0.45 -8.98 13.37
N TRP A 27 0.28 -10.19 13.88
CA TRP A 27 0.12 -11.45 13.15
C TRP A 27 1.34 -11.74 12.26
N ALA A 28 1.46 -11.12 11.08
CA ALA A 28 2.66 -11.13 10.25
C ALA A 28 3.51 -9.90 10.59
N GLY A 29 4.45 -10.05 11.51
CA GLY A 29 5.20 -8.95 12.08
C GLY A 29 6.42 -8.51 11.28
N GLU A 30 7.11 -7.49 11.80
CA GLU A 30 8.27 -6.84 11.18
C GLU A 30 9.47 -7.79 10.98
N ALA A 31 9.59 -8.86 11.76
CA ALA A 31 10.62 -9.87 11.57
C ALA A 31 10.54 -10.62 10.22
N ASN A 32 9.46 -10.39 9.44
CA ASN A 32 9.38 -10.82 8.05
C ASN A 32 10.08 -9.83 7.08
N ASN A 33 10.42 -8.63 7.54
CA ASN A 33 11.19 -7.64 6.78
C ASN A 33 12.68 -7.89 7.02
N ARG A 34 13.28 -8.80 6.27
CA ARG A 34 14.70 -9.12 6.34
C ARG A 34 15.49 -8.08 5.55
N ILE A 35 15.86 -6.98 6.22
CA ILE A 35 16.75 -5.98 5.65
C ILE A 35 18.18 -6.47 5.94
N PHE A 36 18.98 -6.70 4.90
CA PHE A 36 20.39 -7.15 4.97
C PHE A 36 20.67 -8.58 5.48
N GLU A 37 19.66 -9.44 5.59
CA GLU A 37 19.84 -10.86 5.85
C GLU A 37 19.67 -11.68 4.58
N GLU A 38 20.24 -12.90 4.56
CA GLU A 38 20.00 -13.86 3.49
C GLU A 38 18.52 -14.28 3.46
N ASP A 39 17.89 -14.12 2.29
CA ASP A 39 16.55 -14.59 2.08
C ASP A 39 16.53 -16.12 1.99
N ASN A 40 15.83 -16.77 2.92
CA ASN A 40 15.59 -18.19 2.85
C ASN A 40 14.44 -18.46 1.86
N PHE A 41 14.77 -18.79 0.61
CA PHE A 41 13.82 -19.07 -0.47
C PHE A 41 13.36 -20.53 -0.52
N THR A 42 13.41 -21.25 0.61
CA THR A 42 13.07 -22.69 0.67
C THR A 42 11.59 -22.94 0.35
N SER A 43 10.71 -22.04 0.80
CA SER A 43 9.27 -22.08 0.49
C SER A 43 8.84 -20.72 -0.04
N PRO A 44 8.80 -20.53 -1.37
CA PRO A 44 8.45 -19.25 -1.97
C PRO A 44 7.01 -18.83 -1.67
N GLY A 45 6.80 -17.51 -1.68
CA GLY A 45 5.50 -16.89 -1.69
C GLY A 45 5.02 -16.59 -3.11
N TYR A 46 3.78 -16.91 -3.41
CA TYR A 46 3.11 -16.60 -4.67
C TYR A 46 2.13 -15.47 -4.45
N VAL A 47 2.23 -14.43 -5.25
CA VAL A 47 1.38 -13.24 -5.19
C VAL A 47 0.63 -13.07 -6.49
N GLY A 48 -0.66 -12.82 -6.41
CA GLY A 48 -1.47 -12.43 -7.55
C GLY A 48 -2.30 -11.21 -7.21
N ARG A 49 -2.42 -10.28 -8.16
CA ARG A 49 -3.31 -9.11 -8.06
C ARG A 49 -4.03 -8.88 -9.38
N LEU A 50 -5.31 -8.55 -9.27
CA LEU A 50 -6.15 -8.11 -10.38
C LEU A 50 -6.82 -6.78 -10.01
N ASN A 51 -6.73 -5.79 -10.89
CA ASN A 51 -7.44 -4.52 -10.76
C ASN A 51 -8.38 -4.32 -11.94
N TYR A 52 -9.58 -3.84 -11.66
CA TYR A 52 -10.55 -3.38 -12.64
C TYR A 52 -10.62 -1.85 -12.64
N ARG A 53 -10.59 -1.25 -13.84
CA ARG A 53 -10.62 0.22 -14.05
C ARG A 53 -11.56 0.63 -15.18
N GLY A 54 -12.59 -0.17 -15.47
CA GLY A 54 -13.51 0.07 -16.58
C GLY A 54 -14.48 1.24 -16.38
N ILE A 55 -14.65 1.69 -15.12
CA ILE A 55 -15.52 2.81 -14.79
C ILE A 55 -14.65 4.02 -14.43
N PRO A 56 -14.85 5.21 -15.06
CA PRO A 56 -14.11 6.41 -14.73
C PRO A 56 -14.15 6.74 -13.24
N GLY A 57 -12.99 6.95 -12.65
CA GLY A 57 -12.85 7.25 -11.22
C GLY A 57 -12.91 6.02 -10.28
N LEU A 58 -13.35 4.85 -10.76
CA LEU A 58 -13.42 3.62 -9.96
C LEU A 58 -12.22 2.71 -10.23
N ARG A 59 -11.60 2.23 -9.15
CA ARG A 59 -10.67 1.10 -9.15
C ARG A 59 -11.15 0.07 -8.15
N LEU A 60 -11.32 -1.16 -8.61
CA LEU A 60 -11.54 -2.33 -7.76
C LEU A 60 -10.31 -3.22 -7.85
N GLY A 61 -9.79 -3.68 -6.74
CA GLY A 61 -8.61 -4.53 -6.68
C GLY A 61 -8.86 -5.77 -5.83
N GLY A 62 -8.33 -6.91 -6.26
CA GLY A 62 -8.25 -8.12 -5.47
C GLY A 62 -6.83 -8.66 -5.47
N SER A 63 -6.31 -9.06 -4.31
CA SER A 63 -4.99 -9.66 -4.18
C SER A 63 -5.04 -10.95 -3.40
N PHE A 64 -4.12 -11.83 -3.71
CA PHE A 64 -3.95 -13.10 -3.03
C PHE A 64 -2.46 -13.40 -2.84
N TYR A 65 -2.10 -13.87 -1.64
CA TYR A 65 -0.78 -14.35 -1.30
C TYR A 65 -0.88 -15.79 -0.76
N TYR A 66 0.04 -16.64 -1.17
CA TYR A 66 0.15 -18.01 -0.70
C TYR A 66 1.61 -18.41 -0.47
N CYS A 67 1.92 -18.97 0.69
CA CYS A 67 3.18 -19.64 0.95
C CYS A 67 2.88 -21.02 1.56
N ARG A 68 3.51 -22.06 0.99
CA ARG A 68 3.23 -23.46 1.34
C ARG A 68 3.66 -23.84 2.74
N ASN A 69 4.78 -23.30 3.22
CA ASN A 69 5.31 -23.62 4.52
C ASN A 69 6.23 -22.53 5.09
N VAL A 70 5.70 -21.72 5.97
CA VAL A 70 6.49 -20.66 6.63
C VAL A 70 7.58 -21.22 7.56
N GLY A 71 7.42 -22.45 8.06
CA GLY A 71 8.41 -23.12 8.90
C GLY A 71 9.72 -23.43 8.18
N SER A 72 9.65 -23.69 6.86
CA SER A 72 10.85 -23.94 6.05
C SER A 72 11.70 -22.68 5.82
N ASN A 73 11.10 -21.51 6.02
CA ASN A 73 11.78 -20.21 5.87
C ASN A 73 12.26 -19.65 7.23
N ALA A 74 12.10 -20.41 8.32
CA ALA A 74 12.55 -20.01 9.64
C ALA A 74 14.08 -20.04 9.76
N ASP A 75 14.64 -19.30 10.72
CA ASP A 75 16.08 -19.26 10.97
C ASP A 75 16.64 -20.64 11.36
N LYS A 76 15.81 -21.45 12.02
CA LYS A 76 16.11 -22.85 12.36
C LYS A 76 15.00 -23.77 11.84
N PRO A 77 14.95 -24.06 10.52
CA PRO A 77 13.84 -24.79 9.89
C PRO A 77 13.59 -26.19 10.49
N HIS A 78 14.66 -26.86 10.93
CA HIS A 78 14.57 -28.19 11.55
C HIS A 78 13.74 -28.27 12.86
N THR A 79 13.50 -27.09 13.49
CA THR A 79 12.65 -27.02 14.69
C THR A 79 11.16 -27.09 14.34
N TYR A 80 10.80 -26.79 13.10
CA TYR A 80 9.42 -26.76 12.58
C TYR A 80 9.14 -28.03 11.76
N ASN A 81 9.01 -29.17 12.47
CA ASN A 81 8.75 -30.49 11.87
C ASN A 81 7.29 -30.69 11.40
N PHE A 82 6.61 -29.62 11.04
CA PHE A 82 5.25 -29.62 10.53
C PHE A 82 5.10 -28.54 9.44
N LYS A 83 4.09 -28.69 8.58
CA LYS A 83 3.78 -27.70 7.55
C LYS A 83 2.87 -26.62 8.14
N ALA A 84 3.18 -25.36 7.89
CA ALA A 84 2.37 -24.21 8.27
C ALA A 84 2.11 -23.33 7.02
N PRO A 85 1.14 -23.72 6.17
CA PRO A 85 0.75 -22.89 5.04
C PRO A 85 0.06 -21.63 5.50
N VAL A 86 0.35 -20.53 4.79
CA VAL A 86 -0.29 -19.23 4.98
C VAL A 86 -0.97 -18.77 3.69
N ARG A 87 -2.16 -18.21 3.84
CA ARG A 87 -2.96 -17.60 2.77
C ARG A 87 -3.41 -16.23 3.24
N ILE A 88 -3.24 -15.23 2.39
CA ILE A 88 -3.74 -13.88 2.66
C ILE A 88 -4.50 -13.44 1.42
N TRP A 89 -5.69 -12.90 1.60
CA TRP A 89 -6.43 -12.27 0.53
C TRP A 89 -6.86 -10.87 0.93
N SER A 90 -6.97 -10.01 -0.05
CA SER A 90 -7.51 -8.67 0.17
C SER A 90 -8.36 -8.23 -1.03
N VAL A 91 -9.37 -7.41 -0.72
CA VAL A 91 -10.17 -6.70 -1.72
C VAL A 91 -10.13 -5.23 -1.37
N ASP A 92 -9.87 -4.38 -2.35
CA ASP A 92 -9.87 -2.93 -2.18
C ASP A 92 -10.70 -2.24 -3.27
N ALA A 93 -11.32 -1.15 -2.89
CA ALA A 93 -12.05 -0.27 -3.78
C ALA A 93 -11.62 1.17 -3.57
N GLN A 94 -11.49 1.91 -4.66
CA GLN A 94 -11.25 3.35 -4.64
C GLN A 94 -12.14 4.01 -5.68
N TYR A 95 -12.86 5.04 -5.25
CA TYR A 95 -13.65 5.88 -6.13
C TYR A 95 -13.25 7.34 -5.94
N MET A 96 -13.01 8.03 -7.02
CA MET A 96 -12.66 9.44 -6.99
C MET A 96 -13.29 10.16 -8.19
N ASN A 97 -14.04 11.21 -7.88
CA ASN A 97 -14.56 12.14 -8.87
C ASN A 97 -14.37 13.61 -8.39
N GLN A 98 -15.04 14.54 -9.04
CA GLN A 98 -14.95 15.95 -8.67
C GLN A 98 -15.61 16.29 -7.32
N TRP A 99 -16.51 15.46 -6.80
CA TRP A 99 -17.29 15.68 -5.57
C TRP A 99 -16.84 14.79 -4.39
N VAL A 100 -16.49 13.54 -4.68
CA VAL A 100 -16.30 12.50 -3.66
C VAL A 100 -14.97 11.78 -3.86
N ILE A 101 -14.31 11.50 -2.74
CA ILE A 101 -13.20 10.55 -2.65
C ILE A 101 -13.64 9.47 -1.67
N ALA A 102 -13.70 8.22 -2.11
CA ALA A 102 -14.04 7.09 -1.27
C ALA A 102 -13.01 5.98 -1.43
N ARG A 103 -12.66 5.32 -0.33
CA ARG A 103 -11.77 4.16 -0.28
C ARG A 103 -12.34 3.13 0.68
N ALA A 104 -12.21 1.87 0.34
CA ALA A 104 -12.55 0.77 1.24
C ALA A 104 -11.59 -0.39 0.99
N ASN A 105 -11.30 -1.15 2.04
CA ASN A 105 -10.50 -2.35 1.94
C ASN A 105 -10.94 -3.38 2.97
N VAL A 106 -10.74 -4.64 2.63
CA VAL A 106 -10.83 -5.77 3.55
C VAL A 106 -9.68 -6.71 3.28
N MET A 107 -9.07 -7.22 4.33
CA MET A 107 -7.98 -8.19 4.26
C MET A 107 -8.16 -9.25 5.34
N GLN A 108 -7.90 -10.48 4.97
CA GLN A 108 -7.90 -11.60 5.90
C GLN A 108 -6.70 -12.51 5.64
N GLY A 109 -6.03 -12.88 6.73
CA GLY A 109 -4.98 -13.88 6.75
C GLY A 109 -5.46 -15.17 7.42
N HIS A 110 -4.97 -16.29 6.91
CA HIS A 110 -5.17 -17.62 7.49
C HIS A 110 -3.85 -18.38 7.55
N LEU A 111 -3.48 -18.85 8.73
CA LEU A 111 -2.24 -19.59 9.02
C LEU A 111 -2.60 -20.94 9.61
N SER A 112 -2.39 -22.00 8.87
CA SER A 112 -2.65 -23.35 9.36
C SER A 112 -1.58 -23.79 10.37
N ASN A 113 -1.97 -24.64 11.34
CA ASN A 113 -1.11 -25.10 12.44
C ASN A 113 -0.54 -23.97 13.31
N SER A 114 -1.29 -22.87 13.47
CA SER A 114 -0.89 -21.70 14.26
C SER A 114 -0.61 -22.03 15.74
N SER A 115 -1.34 -22.97 16.33
CA SER A 115 -1.11 -23.45 17.71
C SER A 115 0.27 -24.10 17.88
N ARG A 116 0.67 -24.97 16.94
CA ARG A 116 2.02 -25.56 16.92
C ARG A 116 3.10 -24.51 16.70
N LEU A 117 2.82 -23.51 15.84
CA LEU A 117 3.71 -22.39 15.63
C LEU A 117 3.85 -21.55 16.91
N SER A 118 2.76 -21.32 17.62
CA SER A 118 2.75 -20.65 18.93
C SER A 118 3.62 -21.37 19.95
N ASP A 119 3.52 -22.70 20.05
CA ASP A 119 4.38 -23.51 20.93
C ASP A 119 5.87 -23.34 20.62
N LYS A 120 6.24 -23.36 19.33
CA LYS A 120 7.65 -23.18 18.92
C LYS A 120 8.15 -21.77 19.17
N ASN A 121 7.38 -20.77 18.77
CA ASN A 121 7.78 -19.38 18.91
C ASN A 121 7.81 -18.91 20.36
N SER A 122 6.99 -19.50 21.26
CA SER A 122 7.05 -19.21 22.71
C SER A 122 8.36 -19.65 23.36
N LYS A 123 9.08 -20.58 22.74
CA LYS A 123 10.37 -21.15 23.20
C LYS A 123 11.57 -20.45 22.54
N LEU A 124 11.37 -19.43 21.72
CA LEU A 124 12.46 -18.62 21.17
C LEU A 124 13.16 -17.85 22.30
N SER A 125 14.45 -17.57 22.10
CA SER A 125 15.27 -16.87 23.09
C SER A 125 14.67 -15.53 23.49
N ASN A 126 14.68 -15.22 24.80
CA ASN A 126 14.26 -13.92 25.36
C ASN A 126 15.16 -12.74 24.93
N LEU A 127 16.28 -13.01 24.28
CA LEU A 127 17.12 -11.97 23.66
C LEU A 127 16.48 -11.39 22.39
N SER A 128 15.46 -12.05 21.83
CA SER A 128 14.68 -11.47 20.75
C SER A 128 13.72 -10.42 21.30
N PRO A 129 13.68 -9.20 20.73
CA PRO A 129 12.67 -8.19 21.08
C PRO A 129 11.23 -8.68 20.83
N TYR A 130 11.07 -9.79 20.14
CA TYR A 130 9.79 -10.46 19.80
C TYR A 130 9.45 -11.64 20.73
N ALA A 131 10.05 -11.73 21.90
CA ALA A 131 9.91 -12.86 22.82
C ALA A 131 8.48 -13.21 23.25
N ARG A 132 7.51 -12.28 23.14
CA ARG A 132 6.10 -12.52 23.43
C ARG A 132 5.30 -12.76 22.14
N THR A 133 5.63 -13.82 21.44
CA THR A 133 5.01 -14.12 20.14
C THR A 133 3.68 -14.86 20.24
N ALA A 134 3.45 -15.63 21.29
CA ALA A 134 2.24 -16.45 21.47
C ALA A 134 1.14 -15.71 22.24
N PRO A 135 -0.14 -16.02 21.96
CA PRO A 135 -0.63 -16.93 20.95
C PRO A 135 -0.66 -16.30 19.55
N ILE A 136 -0.22 -17.05 18.53
CA ILE A 136 -0.35 -16.67 17.12
C ILE A 136 -1.72 -17.15 16.64
N ALA A 137 -2.49 -16.27 16.06
CA ALA A 137 -3.82 -16.61 15.57
C ALA A 137 -3.78 -17.45 14.29
N GLU A 138 -4.78 -18.29 14.12
CA GLU A 138 -5.08 -18.95 12.85
C GLU A 138 -5.63 -17.95 11.84
N LYS A 139 -6.48 -17.01 12.30
CA LYS A 139 -7.06 -15.99 11.45
C LYS A 139 -6.80 -14.59 12.00
N ALA A 140 -6.42 -13.69 11.11
CA ALA A 140 -6.32 -12.26 11.34
C ALA A 140 -7.18 -11.53 10.31
N VAL A 141 -7.80 -10.43 10.70
CA VAL A 141 -8.68 -9.64 9.83
C VAL A 141 -8.45 -8.15 10.01
N SER A 142 -8.55 -7.42 8.91
CA SER A 142 -8.64 -5.97 8.94
C SER A 142 -9.58 -5.48 7.84
N TYR A 143 -10.38 -4.47 8.14
CA TYR A 143 -11.19 -3.80 7.14
C TYR A 143 -11.42 -2.34 7.53
N GLY A 144 -11.66 -1.51 6.53
CA GLY A 144 -11.91 -0.12 6.75
C GLY A 144 -12.42 0.59 5.52
N GLY A 145 -12.86 1.81 5.72
CA GLY A 145 -13.31 2.69 4.66
C GLY A 145 -13.17 4.15 5.04
N GLU A 146 -12.97 4.96 4.03
CA GLU A 146 -12.87 6.42 4.13
C GLU A 146 -13.74 7.06 3.05
N VAL A 147 -14.46 8.10 3.42
CA VAL A 147 -15.18 8.96 2.49
C VAL A 147 -14.86 10.42 2.79
N GLY A 148 -14.52 11.17 1.74
CA GLY A 148 -14.27 12.61 1.78
C GLY A 148 -15.09 13.34 0.73
N LEU A 149 -15.60 14.53 1.08
CA LEU A 149 -16.39 15.38 0.20
C LEU A 149 -15.54 16.55 -0.27
N ARG A 150 -15.34 16.67 -1.58
CA ARG A 150 -14.61 17.80 -2.19
C ARG A 150 -15.53 18.99 -2.37
N LEU A 151 -15.53 19.91 -1.40
CA LEU A 151 -16.45 21.06 -1.40
C LEU A 151 -16.30 21.95 -2.63
N LYS A 152 -15.10 22.05 -3.18
CA LYS A 152 -14.85 22.76 -4.43
C LYS A 152 -15.70 22.25 -5.61
N GLY A 153 -15.98 20.95 -5.65
CA GLY A 153 -16.81 20.34 -6.69
C GLY A 153 -18.26 20.79 -6.66
N PHE A 154 -18.79 21.10 -5.46
CA PHE A 154 -20.18 21.53 -5.28
C PHE A 154 -20.38 23.04 -5.54
N VAL A 155 -19.40 23.87 -5.23
CA VAL A 155 -19.52 25.33 -5.33
C VAL A 155 -19.26 25.85 -6.75
N GLY A 156 -18.60 25.05 -7.61
CA GLY A 156 -18.33 25.40 -9.01
C GLY A 156 -17.41 26.61 -9.20
N ASN A 157 -16.92 27.23 -8.13
CA ASN A 157 -16.08 28.41 -8.17
C ASN A 157 -14.59 28.00 -8.20
N GLY A 158 -13.93 28.18 -9.34
CA GLY A 158 -12.53 27.83 -9.54
C GLY A 158 -11.52 28.52 -8.60
N LYS A 159 -11.94 29.56 -7.87
CA LYS A 159 -11.11 30.32 -6.92
C LYS A 159 -11.15 29.74 -5.50
N MET A 160 -12.10 28.84 -5.19
CA MET A 160 -12.19 28.23 -3.86
C MET A 160 -11.07 27.20 -3.66
N PRO A 161 -10.32 27.25 -2.55
CA PRO A 161 -9.37 26.23 -2.21
C PRO A 161 -10.07 24.88 -1.98
N ASP A 162 -9.35 23.77 -2.20
CA ASP A 162 -9.91 22.42 -2.05
C ASP A 162 -10.01 22.08 -0.56
N LEU A 163 -11.22 22.12 -0.03
CA LEU A 163 -11.55 21.73 1.33
C LEU A 163 -12.28 20.39 1.29
N ILE A 164 -11.75 19.41 2.02
CA ILE A 164 -12.23 18.02 1.99
C ILE A 164 -12.47 17.54 3.43
N PRO A 165 -13.67 17.75 3.99
CA PRO A 165 -14.08 17.02 5.17
C PRO A 165 -14.12 15.52 4.85
N PHE A 166 -13.66 14.69 5.79
CA PHE A 166 -13.63 13.26 5.62
C PHE A 166 -13.99 12.52 6.90
N PHE A 167 -14.48 11.31 6.73
CA PHE A 167 -14.71 10.34 7.79
C PHE A 167 -14.07 9.01 7.39
N ARG A 168 -13.40 8.37 8.36
CA ARG A 168 -12.74 7.08 8.20
C ARG A 168 -13.09 6.17 9.35
N TYR A 169 -13.37 4.92 9.05
CA TYR A 169 -13.52 3.84 10.00
C TYR A 169 -12.53 2.73 9.67
N GLU A 170 -11.87 2.21 10.69
CA GLU A 170 -10.95 1.08 10.57
C GLU A 170 -11.20 0.09 11.70
N TYR A 171 -11.18 -1.17 11.34
CA TYR A 171 -11.19 -2.30 12.26
C TYR A 171 -10.02 -3.21 11.94
N TYR A 172 -9.30 -3.64 12.96
CA TYR A 172 -8.32 -4.70 12.82
C TYR A 172 -8.27 -5.57 14.06
N ASN A 173 -8.06 -6.88 13.81
CA ASN A 173 -7.89 -7.87 14.84
C ASN A 173 -6.84 -8.90 14.39
N PRO A 174 -5.61 -8.83 14.93
CA PRO A 174 -4.58 -9.81 14.62
C PRO A 174 -4.86 -11.17 15.22
N GLN A 175 -5.82 -11.29 16.16
CA GLN A 175 -6.23 -12.51 16.82
C GLN A 175 -7.73 -12.76 16.64
N GLU A 176 -8.22 -12.73 15.39
CA GLU A 176 -9.65 -12.99 15.12
C GLU A 176 -10.07 -14.39 15.51
N HIS A 177 -9.20 -15.36 15.27
CA HIS A 177 -9.42 -16.73 15.74
C HIS A 177 -8.10 -17.36 16.20
N VAL A 178 -8.01 -17.74 17.46
CA VAL A 178 -6.89 -18.47 18.06
C VAL A 178 -7.33 -19.88 18.33
N VAL A 179 -6.56 -20.86 17.84
CA VAL A 179 -6.78 -22.29 18.14
C VAL A 179 -6.24 -22.58 19.53
N VAL A 180 -7.13 -22.95 20.44
CA VAL A 180 -6.78 -23.39 21.80
C VAL A 180 -6.76 -24.91 21.84
N ASP A 181 -5.55 -25.49 22.03
CA ASP A 181 -5.32 -26.92 22.08
C ASP A 181 -4.14 -27.26 22.99
N LYS A 182 -3.67 -28.51 22.93
CA LYS A 182 -2.53 -29.00 23.73
C LYS A 182 -1.20 -28.27 23.47
N TYR A 183 -1.06 -27.56 22.33
CA TYR A 183 0.15 -26.82 21.99
C TYR A 183 0.06 -25.37 22.43
N CYS A 184 -1.15 -24.79 22.44
CA CYS A 184 -1.38 -23.43 22.86
C CYS A 184 -2.71 -23.36 23.63
N ASN A 185 -2.65 -23.20 24.95
CA ASN A 185 -3.83 -23.12 25.83
C ASN A 185 -4.23 -21.67 26.14
N THR A 186 -3.57 -20.69 25.51
CA THR A 186 -3.84 -19.27 25.74
C THR A 186 -4.89 -18.77 24.73
N PRO A 187 -6.02 -18.21 25.18
CA PRO A 187 -7.03 -17.66 24.29
C PRO A 187 -6.58 -16.32 23.66
N ALA A 188 -7.37 -15.84 22.71
CA ALA A 188 -7.19 -14.53 22.10
C ALA A 188 -7.25 -13.41 23.13
N ASP A 189 -6.38 -12.41 22.99
CA ASP A 189 -6.38 -11.21 23.82
C ASP A 189 -7.30 -10.15 23.22
N ALA A 190 -8.44 -9.90 23.87
CA ALA A 190 -9.41 -8.93 23.41
C ALA A 190 -8.86 -7.50 23.27
N ARG A 191 -7.76 -7.17 23.95
CA ARG A 191 -7.10 -5.86 23.86
C ARG A 191 -6.48 -5.58 22.50
N LEU A 192 -6.21 -6.62 21.70
CA LEU A 192 -5.65 -6.49 20.35
C LEU A 192 -6.71 -6.16 19.29
N LYS A 193 -7.98 -6.45 19.59
CA LYS A 193 -9.10 -6.04 18.75
C LYS A 193 -9.29 -4.54 18.82
N THR A 194 -9.18 -3.84 17.70
CA THR A 194 -9.22 -2.38 17.66
C THR A 194 -10.25 -1.88 16.67
N ASN A 195 -11.04 -0.92 17.11
CA ASN A 195 -11.93 -0.09 16.29
C ASN A 195 -11.42 1.34 16.32
N MET A 196 -11.37 2.00 15.18
CA MET A 196 -10.89 3.36 15.05
C MET A 196 -11.85 4.18 14.16
N TRP A 197 -12.26 5.32 14.65
CA TRP A 197 -13.06 6.32 13.94
C TRP A 197 -12.24 7.58 13.83
N VAL A 198 -12.13 8.12 12.63
CA VAL A 198 -11.44 9.37 12.37
C VAL A 198 -12.38 10.31 11.64
N ALA A 199 -12.52 11.53 12.12
CA ALA A 199 -13.22 12.60 11.43
C ALA A 199 -12.26 13.79 11.29
N GLY A 200 -12.18 14.38 10.11
CA GLY A 200 -11.24 15.46 9.90
C GLY A 200 -11.47 16.26 8.63
N ILE A 201 -10.59 17.20 8.42
CA ILE A 201 -10.62 18.12 7.28
C ILE A 201 -9.22 18.20 6.67
N ASN A 202 -9.13 18.01 5.35
CA ASN A 202 -7.96 18.33 4.56
C ASN A 202 -8.21 19.65 3.83
N TYR A 203 -7.38 20.64 4.10
CA TYR A 203 -7.40 21.94 3.44
C TYR A 203 -6.20 22.06 2.49
N ARG A 204 -6.45 22.31 1.22
CA ARG A 204 -5.43 22.46 0.19
C ARG A 204 -5.42 23.89 -0.34
N PRO A 205 -4.72 24.82 0.33
CA PRO A 205 -4.58 26.19 -0.17
C PRO A 205 -3.83 26.26 -1.49
N LEU A 206 -2.90 25.34 -1.70
CA LEU A 206 -2.10 25.20 -2.92
C LEU A 206 -2.11 23.73 -3.39
N PRO A 207 -1.87 23.47 -4.68
CA PRO A 207 -1.89 22.09 -5.21
C PRO A 207 -0.91 21.13 -4.52
N TYR A 208 0.17 21.67 -3.96
CA TYR A 208 1.26 20.92 -3.33
C TYR A 208 1.27 21.01 -1.79
N LEU A 209 0.34 21.75 -1.19
CA LEU A 209 0.28 21.95 0.26
C LEU A 209 -1.06 21.44 0.81
N VAL A 210 -0.99 20.54 1.79
CA VAL A 210 -2.14 20.04 2.52
C VAL A 210 -1.98 20.35 4.00
N VAL A 211 -2.93 21.06 4.56
CA VAL A 211 -3.11 21.22 6.01
C VAL A 211 -4.20 20.25 6.43
N LYS A 212 -3.91 19.40 7.39
CA LYS A 212 -4.83 18.39 7.89
C LYS A 212 -5.12 18.63 9.36
N ALA A 213 -6.39 18.57 9.74
CA ALA A 213 -6.84 18.51 11.13
C ALA A 213 -7.75 17.32 11.27
N ASP A 214 -7.51 16.45 12.24
CA ASP A 214 -8.38 15.30 12.48
C ASP A 214 -8.48 14.95 13.96
N TYR A 215 -9.63 14.35 14.28
CA TYR A 215 -9.94 13.78 15.58
C TYR A 215 -10.11 12.28 15.41
N THR A 216 -9.36 11.52 16.19
CA THR A 216 -9.36 10.06 16.19
C THR A 216 -9.92 9.57 17.52
N LYS A 217 -10.87 8.65 17.46
CA LYS A 217 -11.32 7.85 18.59
C LYS A 217 -10.95 6.40 18.35
N ARG A 218 -10.05 5.86 19.18
CA ARG A 218 -9.62 4.46 19.16
C ARG A 218 -10.25 3.72 20.34
N LYS A 219 -10.82 2.55 20.08
CA LYS A 219 -11.37 1.67 21.11
C LYS A 219 -10.83 0.26 20.92
N ILE A 220 -10.25 -0.31 21.98
CA ILE A 220 -9.79 -1.70 22.05
C ILE A 220 -10.84 -2.59 22.74
N GLY A 221 -10.79 -3.89 22.46
CA GLY A 221 -11.82 -4.83 22.91
C GLY A 221 -11.79 -5.21 24.39
N GLY A 222 -10.80 -4.76 25.16
CA GLY A 222 -10.69 -5.10 26.59
C GLY A 222 -9.77 -4.18 27.36
N GLY A 223 -9.83 -4.29 28.70
CA GLY A 223 -9.03 -3.45 29.62
C GLY A 223 -9.79 -2.29 30.23
N ALA A 224 -9.31 -1.77 31.37
CA ALA A 224 -9.92 -0.66 32.08
C ALA A 224 -9.86 0.66 31.28
N TYR A 225 -8.77 0.88 30.57
CA TYR A 225 -8.55 2.06 29.71
C TYR A 225 -8.62 1.62 28.24
N ASN A 226 -9.83 1.33 27.78
CA ASN A 226 -10.06 0.74 26.47
C ASN A 226 -10.44 1.74 25.38
N SER A 227 -10.42 3.02 25.67
CA SER A 227 -10.73 4.09 24.71
C SER A 227 -9.71 5.22 24.80
N GLU A 228 -9.26 5.69 23.68
CA GLU A 228 -8.29 6.77 23.53
C GLU A 228 -8.82 7.76 22.50
N ASN A 229 -8.66 9.04 22.80
CA ASN A 229 -9.03 10.14 21.92
C ASN A 229 -7.77 10.93 21.59
N GLU A 230 -7.60 11.27 20.31
CA GLU A 230 -6.45 12.02 19.83
C GLU A 230 -6.91 13.13 18.89
N PHE A 231 -6.32 14.30 19.02
CA PHE A 231 -6.46 15.39 18.06
C PHE A 231 -5.10 15.62 17.38
N ALA A 232 -5.07 15.57 16.06
CA ALA A 232 -3.86 15.74 15.28
C ALA A 232 -3.97 16.91 14.30
N LEU A 233 -2.87 17.66 14.20
CA LEU A 233 -2.64 18.67 13.17
C LEU A 233 -1.45 18.24 12.34
N GLY A 234 -1.58 18.27 11.02
CA GLY A 234 -0.54 17.88 10.10
C GLY A 234 -0.38 18.85 8.95
N LEU A 235 0.86 18.98 8.50
CA LEU A 235 1.22 19.72 7.31
C LEU A 235 1.94 18.75 6.36
N ALA A 236 1.46 18.61 5.13
CA ALA A 236 2.07 17.76 4.13
C ALA A 236 2.33 18.52 2.83
N PHE A 237 3.53 18.34 2.30
CA PHE A 237 3.91 18.82 0.98
C PHE A 237 3.83 17.66 -0.01
N THR A 238 2.94 17.79 -1.00
CA THR A 238 2.73 16.81 -2.06
C THR A 238 3.42 17.28 -3.34
N GLY A 239 4.68 17.02 -3.49
CA GLY A 239 5.46 17.50 -4.63
C GLY A 239 6.61 18.37 -4.16
N TRP A 240 7.77 17.81 -4.31
CA TRP A 240 9.01 18.40 -3.84
C TRP A 240 9.40 19.60 -4.73
N PHE A 241 9.23 20.82 -4.25
CA PHE A 241 9.69 22.10 -4.81
C PHE A 241 9.30 22.48 -6.26
N LEU A 242 8.75 21.55 -7.05
CA LEU A 242 8.33 21.83 -8.41
C LEU A 242 6.80 21.76 -8.49
N SER A 243 6.16 22.91 -8.70
CA SER A 243 4.73 22.93 -9.02
C SER A 243 4.50 22.20 -10.36
N ASP A 244 3.32 21.61 -10.55
CA ASP A 244 2.91 21.03 -11.85
C ASP A 244 3.06 22.05 -13.01
N ARG A 245 2.91 23.33 -12.71
CA ARG A 245 3.15 24.43 -13.64
C ARG A 245 4.61 24.51 -14.07
N THR A 246 5.54 24.42 -13.11
CA THR A 246 6.99 24.44 -13.38
C THR A 246 7.42 23.21 -14.17
N VAL A 247 6.86 22.03 -13.88
CA VAL A 247 7.14 20.81 -14.64
C VAL A 247 6.60 20.88 -16.06
N LYS A 248 5.40 21.44 -16.25
CA LYS A 248 4.82 21.68 -17.58
C LYS A 248 5.64 22.71 -18.36
N ASP A 249 6.07 23.80 -17.72
CA ASP A 249 6.91 24.82 -18.34
C ASP A 249 8.29 24.26 -18.74
N ILE A 250 8.90 23.42 -17.92
CA ILE A 250 10.18 22.74 -18.25
C ILE A 250 9.99 21.80 -19.44
N ARG A 251 8.90 21.02 -19.47
CA ARG A 251 8.59 20.13 -20.59
C ARG A 251 8.32 20.91 -21.89
N ALA A 252 7.53 21.96 -21.79
CA ALA A 252 7.25 22.85 -22.94
C ALA A 252 8.52 23.52 -23.49
N ARG A 253 9.41 23.99 -22.61
CA ARG A 253 10.71 24.56 -23.01
C ARG A 253 11.63 23.53 -23.67
N ARG A 254 11.65 22.26 -23.21
CA ARG A 254 12.39 21.18 -23.86
C ARG A 254 11.83 20.89 -25.24
N GLN A 255 10.51 20.74 -25.38
CA GLN A 255 9.88 20.52 -26.68
C GLN A 255 10.14 21.66 -27.67
N LEU A 256 10.08 22.93 -27.21
CA LEU A 256 10.43 24.10 -28.02
C LEU A 256 11.89 24.05 -28.48
N LYS A 257 12.81 23.67 -27.61
CA LYS A 257 14.24 23.55 -27.95
C LYS A 257 14.48 22.45 -28.97
N ASP A 258 13.82 21.31 -28.82
CA ASP A 258 13.91 20.19 -29.76
C ASP A 258 13.34 20.56 -31.13
N GLN A 259 12.22 21.28 -31.17
CA GLN A 259 11.63 21.80 -32.41
C GLN A 259 12.53 22.83 -33.07
N GLN A 260 13.14 23.76 -32.33
CA GLN A 260 14.10 24.73 -32.85
C GLN A 260 15.32 24.06 -33.45
N HIS A 261 15.83 22.99 -32.81
CA HIS A 261 16.95 22.21 -33.34
C HIS A 261 16.58 21.54 -34.67
N THR A 262 15.41 20.92 -34.74
CA THR A 262 14.90 20.28 -35.96
C THR A 262 14.72 21.30 -37.10
N ILE A 263 14.16 22.47 -36.80
CA ILE A 263 14.00 23.58 -37.79
C ILE A 263 15.37 24.05 -38.26
N SER A 264 16.34 24.22 -37.38
CA SER A 264 17.72 24.58 -37.75
C SER A 264 18.39 23.56 -38.67
N GLU A 265 18.24 22.26 -38.40
CA GLU A 265 18.72 21.17 -39.25
C GLU A 265 18.02 21.18 -40.63
N MET A 266 16.72 21.38 -40.65
CA MET A 266 15.98 21.47 -41.92
C MET A 266 16.44 22.65 -42.76
N ASN A 267 16.65 23.81 -42.15
CA ASN A 267 17.12 25.01 -42.85
C ASN A 267 18.52 24.79 -43.40
N SER A 268 19.44 24.20 -42.66
CA SER A 268 20.78 23.88 -43.15
C SER A 268 20.77 22.92 -44.34
N ARG A 269 19.88 21.91 -44.33
CA ARG A 269 19.68 21.00 -45.48
C ARG A 269 19.08 21.71 -46.69
N LEU A 270 18.17 22.60 -46.48
CA LEU A 270 17.59 23.45 -47.56
C LEU A 270 18.67 24.33 -48.22
N GLU A 271 19.51 24.94 -47.41
CA GLU A 271 20.63 25.75 -47.95
C GLU A 271 21.63 24.88 -48.72
N GLN A 272 21.93 23.66 -48.28
CA GLN A 272 22.77 22.73 -49.01
C GLN A 272 22.17 22.33 -50.37
N MET A 273 20.87 21.97 -50.36
CA MET A 273 20.17 21.65 -51.61
C MET A 273 20.11 22.84 -52.59
N GLN A 274 19.90 24.07 -52.08
CA GLN A 274 19.91 25.27 -52.89
C GLN A 274 21.29 25.48 -53.55
N ARG A 275 22.38 25.31 -52.83
CA ARG A 275 23.76 25.40 -53.38
C ARG A 275 24.03 24.33 -54.43
N GLU A 276 23.56 23.09 -54.21
CA GLU A 276 23.66 22.03 -55.19
C GLU A 276 22.91 22.34 -56.50
N ILE A 277 21.69 22.87 -56.38
CA ILE A 277 20.88 23.30 -57.51
C ILE A 277 21.55 24.46 -58.27
N GLU A 278 22.14 25.44 -57.57
CA GLU A 278 22.89 26.54 -58.19
C GLU A 278 24.14 26.04 -58.88
N SER A 279 24.90 25.07 -58.35
CA SER A 279 26.07 24.51 -59.02
C SER A 279 25.69 23.79 -60.30
N LEU A 280 24.62 22.95 -60.25
CA LEU A 280 24.12 22.26 -61.44
C LEU A 280 23.56 23.18 -62.54
N ARG A 281 23.18 24.41 -62.18
CA ARG A 281 22.66 25.42 -63.09
C ARG A 281 23.79 26.23 -63.75
N LYS A 282 24.99 26.26 -63.14
CA LYS A 282 26.17 26.93 -63.69
C LYS A 282 26.98 26.01 -64.65
N ASP A 283 26.77 24.70 -64.52
CA ASP A 283 27.46 23.70 -65.40
C ASP A 283 26.64 23.36 -66.66
N LYS A 284 25.54 24.07 -66.90
CA LYS A 284 24.77 24.05 -68.15
C LYS A 284 24.93 25.39 -68.89
#